data_5e53e2d30283750b577ca321aa4c8576
#
_entry.id   5e53e2d30283750b577ca321aa4c8576
#
_cell.length_a   1.000
_cell.length_b   1.000
_cell.length_c   1.000
_cell.angle_alpha   90.00
_cell.angle_beta   90.00
_cell.angle_gamma   90.00
#
_symmetry.space_group_name_H-M   'P 1'
#
loop_
_entity.id
_entity.type
_entity.pdbx_description
1 polymer ?
#
loop_
_entity_poly.entity_id
_entity_poly.type
_entity_poly.pdbx_seq_one_letter_code
_entity_poly.pdbx_strand_id
1 'polypeptide(L)'
;VQENPALTWVFFVYTKTRYGSSFDPAKRTKTLTERGLDFADAGHVFAGFHFTRADDRRVYGERRYVTAGLLRGRLIVLVWTPRGTARRIISMRHANDREKALFEKNLG
;
A
#
# COMPACT_ATOMS: atom_id res chain seq x y z
N VAL A 1 -6.60 26.30 -5.49
CA VAL A 1 -5.40 25.72 -4.91
C VAL A 1 -5.05 24.44 -5.65
N GLN A 2 -3.89 24.42 -6.22
CA GLN A 2 -3.40 23.20 -6.86
C GLN A 2 -2.80 22.28 -5.82
N GLU A 3 -3.34 21.09 -5.75
CA GLU A 3 -2.76 20.08 -4.91
C GLU A 3 -1.51 19.51 -5.57
N ASN A 4 -0.51 19.26 -4.78
CA ASN A 4 0.65 18.52 -5.24
C ASN A 4 0.21 17.07 -5.51
N PRO A 5 0.31 16.57 -6.76
CA PRO A 5 -0.14 15.21 -7.06
C PRO A 5 0.52 14.13 -6.20
N ALA A 6 1.76 14.38 -5.75
CA ALA A 6 2.47 13.44 -4.89
C ALA A 6 1.84 13.30 -3.50
N LEU A 7 1.00 14.25 -3.10
CA LEU A 7 0.32 14.26 -1.80
C LEU A 7 -1.16 13.96 -1.91
N THR A 8 -1.66 13.69 -3.11
CA THR A 8 -3.07 13.40 -3.33
C THR A 8 -3.34 11.92 -3.08
N TRP A 9 -4.16 11.65 -2.09
CA TRP A 9 -4.59 10.29 -1.75
C TRP A 9 -6.05 10.13 -2.10
N VAL A 10 -6.39 9.01 -2.72
CA VAL A 10 -7.78 8.63 -2.99
C VAL A 10 -8.20 7.63 -1.92
N PHE A 11 -9.31 7.93 -1.27
CA PHE A 11 -9.88 7.05 -0.26
C PHE A 11 -10.77 6.01 -0.92
N PHE A 12 -10.46 4.74 -0.68
CA PHE A 12 -11.28 3.63 -1.13
C PHE A 12 -11.90 2.93 0.06
N VAL A 13 -13.21 2.75 0.01
CA VAL A 13 -13.93 1.87 0.92
C VAL A 13 -14.28 0.62 0.14
N TYR A 14 -13.54 -0.44 0.38
CA TYR A 14 -13.86 -1.73 -0.21
C TYR A 14 -14.68 -2.53 0.79
N THR A 15 -15.95 -2.70 0.45
CA THR A 15 -16.83 -3.54 1.25
C THR A 15 -16.73 -5.01 0.86
N LYS A 16 -16.08 -5.30 -0.27
CA LYS A 16 -15.86 -6.65 -0.75
C LYS A 16 -14.42 -6.78 -1.23
N THR A 17 -13.58 -7.35 -0.41
CA THR A 17 -12.22 -7.68 -0.79
C THR A 17 -12.18 -9.10 -1.31
N ARG A 18 -12.45 -9.27 -2.60
CA ARG A 18 -12.25 -10.57 -3.23
C ARG A 18 -10.89 -10.67 -3.89
N TYR A 19 -10.05 -9.68 -3.69
CA TYR A 19 -8.74 -9.65 -4.32
C TYR A 19 -7.75 -10.35 -3.42
N GLY A 20 -7.29 -11.50 -3.85
CA GLY A 20 -6.14 -12.12 -3.23
C GLY A 20 -4.88 -11.29 -3.46
N SER A 21 -3.85 -11.57 -2.70
CA SER A 21 -2.53 -10.99 -2.91
C SER A 21 -1.63 -12.02 -3.57
N SER A 22 -0.83 -11.57 -4.52
CA SER A 22 0.24 -12.37 -5.09
C SER A 22 1.57 -11.61 -4.92
N PHE A 23 2.68 -12.31 -5.03
CA PHE A 23 4.00 -11.72 -4.84
C PHE A 23 5.09 -12.68 -5.25
N ASP A 24 6.29 -12.12 -5.45
CA ASP A 24 7.50 -12.90 -5.67
C ASP A 24 7.94 -13.50 -4.32
N PRO A 25 8.05 -14.83 -4.21
CA PRO A 25 8.46 -15.47 -2.95
C PRO A 25 9.81 -15.00 -2.42
N ALA A 26 10.77 -14.73 -3.31
CA ALA A 26 12.09 -14.26 -2.90
C ALA A 26 12.02 -12.85 -2.29
N LYS A 27 11.20 -11.97 -2.87
CA LYS A 27 10.97 -10.62 -2.33
C LYS A 27 10.25 -10.69 -0.98
N ARG A 28 9.29 -11.59 -0.85
CA ARG A 28 8.60 -11.82 0.42
C ARG A 28 9.59 -12.17 1.53
N THR A 29 10.44 -13.16 1.26
CA THR A 29 11.45 -13.62 2.22
C THR A 29 12.40 -12.50 2.60
N LYS A 30 12.88 -11.75 1.62
CA LYS A 30 13.81 -10.64 1.85
C LYS A 30 13.18 -9.56 2.72
N THR A 31 11.96 -9.15 2.41
CA THR A 31 11.24 -8.11 3.15
C THR A 31 10.96 -8.57 4.58
N LEU A 32 10.56 -9.82 4.76
CA LEU A 32 10.30 -10.38 6.08
C LEU A 32 11.58 -10.38 6.93
N THR A 33 12.70 -10.80 6.34
CA THR A 33 13.97 -10.84 7.03
C THR A 33 14.49 -9.44 7.37
N GLU A 34 14.43 -8.51 6.43
CA GLU A 34 15.02 -7.17 6.59
C GLU A 34 14.14 -6.20 7.35
N ARG A 35 12.81 -6.32 7.22
CA ARG A 35 11.86 -5.33 7.74
C ARG A 35 10.87 -5.89 8.74
N GLY A 36 10.81 -7.20 8.89
CA GLY A 36 9.82 -7.84 9.75
C GLY A 36 8.41 -7.75 9.21
N LEU A 37 8.24 -7.50 7.91
CA LEU A 37 6.94 -7.36 7.26
C LEU A 37 6.74 -8.49 6.26
N ASP A 38 5.57 -9.12 6.32
CA ASP A 38 5.22 -10.23 5.44
C ASP A 38 4.22 -9.77 4.37
N PHE A 39 4.56 -9.96 3.11
CA PHE A 39 3.66 -9.66 1.99
C PHE A 39 2.31 -10.39 2.11
N ALA A 40 2.31 -11.55 2.72
CA ALA A 40 1.08 -12.31 2.94
C ALA A 40 0.07 -11.58 3.84
N ASP A 41 0.54 -10.62 4.63
CA ASP A 41 -0.32 -9.81 5.51
C ASP A 41 -0.94 -8.60 4.81
N ALA A 42 -0.65 -8.37 3.54
CA ALA A 42 -1.16 -7.20 2.80
C ALA A 42 -2.70 -7.14 2.82
N GLY A 43 -3.37 -8.29 2.82
CA GLY A 43 -4.83 -8.34 2.89
C GLY A 43 -5.40 -7.65 4.12
N HIS A 44 -4.69 -7.69 5.24
CA HIS A 44 -5.13 -7.02 6.47
C HIS A 44 -5.10 -5.50 6.32
N VAL A 45 -4.12 -4.97 5.58
CA VAL A 45 -4.03 -3.54 5.31
C VAL A 45 -5.24 -3.10 4.47
N PHE A 46 -5.54 -3.83 3.42
CA PHE A 46 -6.66 -3.51 2.54
C PHE A 46 -8.04 -3.73 3.19
N ALA A 47 -8.13 -4.61 4.15
CA ALA A 47 -9.37 -4.88 4.86
C ALA A 47 -9.76 -3.75 5.83
N GLY A 48 -8.79 -2.98 6.29
CA GLY A 48 -9.03 -1.86 7.19
C GLY A 48 -9.06 -0.53 6.44
N PHE A 49 -9.07 0.53 7.22
CA PHE A 49 -9.03 1.90 6.69
C PHE A 49 -7.69 2.13 5.99
N HIS A 50 -7.73 2.58 4.76
CA HIS A 50 -6.52 2.81 3.99
C HIS A 50 -6.73 3.90 2.94
N PHE A 51 -5.63 4.49 2.47
CA PHE A 51 -5.63 5.44 1.37
C PHE A 51 -4.79 4.88 0.24
N THR A 52 -5.23 5.09 -0.98
CA THR A 52 -4.51 4.64 -2.18
C THR A 52 -4.37 5.78 -3.17
N ARG A 53 -3.21 5.87 -3.79
CA ARG A 53 -2.96 6.78 -4.91
C ARG A 53 -2.16 6.07 -5.99
N ALA A 54 -2.25 6.60 -7.21
CA ALA A 54 -1.41 6.10 -8.29
C ALA A 54 0.06 6.40 -8.00
N ASP A 55 0.93 5.46 -8.31
CA ASP A 55 2.37 5.66 -8.25
C ASP A 55 2.86 6.08 -9.64
N ASP A 56 3.00 7.38 -9.83
CA ASP A 56 3.40 7.97 -11.10
C ASP A 56 4.81 8.55 -11.07
N ARG A 57 5.63 8.12 -10.08
CA ARG A 57 7.00 8.61 -9.93
C ARG A 57 7.87 8.33 -11.15
N ARG A 58 7.52 7.30 -11.93
CA ARG A 58 8.16 6.96 -13.19
C ARG A 58 7.22 6.14 -14.05
N VAL A 59 7.63 5.92 -15.30
CA VAL A 59 6.91 5.03 -16.21
C VAL A 59 7.40 3.61 -15.96
N TYR A 60 6.49 2.75 -15.47
CA TYR A 60 6.81 1.36 -15.13
C TYR A 60 6.40 0.35 -16.21
N GLY A 61 5.67 0.80 -17.23
CA GLY A 61 5.06 -0.12 -18.19
C GLY A 61 3.83 -0.83 -17.65
N GLU A 62 3.39 -0.51 -16.45
CA GLU A 62 2.21 -1.06 -15.81
C GLU A 62 1.66 -0.06 -14.80
N ARG A 63 0.41 -0.21 -14.46
CA ARG A 63 -0.18 0.61 -13.39
C ARG A 63 0.34 0.16 -12.06
N ARG A 64 0.81 1.11 -11.27
CA ARG A 64 1.21 0.86 -9.87
C ARG A 64 0.48 1.80 -8.95
N TYR A 65 0.19 1.30 -7.76
CA TYR A 65 -0.50 2.04 -6.72
C TYR A 65 0.29 1.99 -5.43
N VAL A 66 0.16 3.06 -4.66
CA VAL A 66 0.72 3.14 -3.31
C VAL A 66 -0.45 3.19 -2.35
N THR A 67 -0.46 2.28 -1.39
CA THR A 67 -1.49 2.22 -0.36
C THR A 67 -0.85 2.36 1.02
N ALA A 68 -1.44 3.23 1.83
CA ALA A 68 -1.06 3.37 3.23
C ALA A 68 -2.21 2.91 4.12
N GLY A 69 -1.93 2.04 5.07
CA GLY A 69 -2.93 1.53 5.98
C GLY A 69 -2.27 0.87 7.19
N LEU A 70 -3.08 0.53 8.16
CA LEU A 70 -2.60 -0.02 9.43
C LEU A 70 -2.48 -1.54 9.38
N LEU A 71 -1.38 -2.04 9.92
CA LEU A 71 -1.16 -3.46 10.17
C LEU A 71 -0.72 -3.59 11.62
N ARG A 72 -1.55 -4.22 12.43
CA ARG A 72 -1.30 -4.36 13.88
C ARG A 72 -0.95 -3.03 14.55
N GLY A 73 -1.70 -1.98 14.19
CA GLY A 73 -1.54 -0.65 14.78
C GLY A 73 -0.38 0.17 14.20
N ARG A 74 0.38 -0.36 13.26
CA ARG A 74 1.48 0.35 12.63
C ARG A 74 1.13 0.74 11.20
N LEU A 75 1.48 1.94 10.81
CA LEU A 75 1.24 2.40 9.45
C LEU A 75 2.25 1.79 8.49
N ILE A 76 1.72 1.10 7.48
CA ILE A 76 2.48 0.41 6.46
C ILE A 76 2.20 1.05 5.11
N VAL A 77 3.21 1.13 4.26
CA VAL A 77 3.09 1.61 2.89
C VAL A 77 3.38 0.44 1.95
N LEU A 78 2.41 0.15 1.09
CA LEU A 78 2.49 -0.91 0.09
C LEU A 78 2.58 -0.31 -1.29
N VAL A 79 3.38 -0.91 -2.15
CA VAL A 79 3.31 -0.67 -3.60
C VAL A 79 2.81 -1.95 -4.25
N TRP A 80 1.83 -1.83 -5.12
CA TRP A 80 1.22 -2.99 -5.76
C TRP A 80 0.75 -2.66 -7.17
N THR A 81 0.49 -3.71 -7.93
CA THR A 81 -0.07 -3.59 -9.28
C THR A 81 -1.22 -4.58 -9.44
N PRO A 82 -2.29 -4.22 -10.16
CA PRO A 82 -3.35 -5.17 -10.45
C PRO A 82 -2.87 -6.31 -11.34
N ARG A 83 -3.29 -7.52 -11.01
CA ARG A 83 -3.06 -8.73 -11.82
C ARG A 83 -4.36 -9.51 -11.86
N GLY A 84 -5.19 -9.31 -12.90
CA GLY A 84 -6.51 -9.91 -12.94
C GLY A 84 -7.33 -9.47 -11.73
N THR A 85 -7.79 -10.43 -10.92
CA THR A 85 -8.52 -10.15 -9.68
C THR A 85 -7.62 -10.05 -8.47
N ALA A 86 -6.30 -10.14 -8.63
CA ALA A 86 -5.35 -10.10 -7.52
C ALA A 86 -4.59 -8.78 -7.50
N ARG A 87 -4.09 -8.42 -6.33
CA ARG A 87 -3.11 -7.36 -6.14
C ARG A 87 -1.74 -8.01 -6.01
N ARG A 88 -0.85 -7.70 -6.95
CA ARG A 88 0.52 -8.18 -6.85
C ARG A 88 1.33 -7.19 -6.01
N ILE A 89 1.77 -7.65 -4.87
CA ILE A 89 2.54 -6.83 -3.93
C ILE A 89 3.97 -6.72 -4.44
N ILE A 90 4.44 -5.49 -4.63
CA ILE A 90 5.78 -5.19 -5.13
C ILE A 90 6.72 -4.85 -3.99
N SER A 91 6.24 -4.04 -3.04
CA SER A 91 7.03 -3.68 -1.87
C SER A 91 6.13 -3.40 -0.68
N MET A 92 6.72 -3.49 0.50
CA MET A 92 6.03 -3.26 1.77
C MET A 92 7.04 -2.70 2.76
N ARG A 93 6.72 -1.61 3.40
CA ARG A 93 7.61 -0.96 4.34
C ARG A 93 6.84 -0.22 5.42
N HIS A 94 7.52 0.10 6.51
CA HIS A 94 6.96 0.98 7.52
C HIS A 94 6.91 2.41 6.99
N ALA A 95 5.88 3.15 7.38
CA ALA A 95 5.75 4.56 7.04
C ALA A 95 6.78 5.39 7.82
N ASN A 96 7.26 6.45 7.18
CA ASN A 96 8.08 7.44 7.86
C ASN A 96 7.19 8.44 8.62
N ASP A 97 7.80 9.35 9.38
CA ASP A 97 7.06 10.28 10.23
C ASP A 97 6.18 11.24 9.43
N ARG A 98 6.64 11.66 8.26
CA ARG A 98 5.86 12.53 7.37
C ARG A 98 4.61 11.80 6.87
N GLU A 99 4.76 10.56 6.48
CA GLU A 99 3.64 9.74 6.03
C GLU A 99 2.63 9.48 7.14
N LYS A 100 3.12 9.22 8.35
CA LYS A 100 2.26 9.07 9.52
C LYS A 100 1.44 10.33 9.78
N ALA A 101 2.08 11.48 9.72
CA ALA A 101 1.41 12.77 9.94
C ALA A 101 0.33 13.02 8.89
N LEU A 102 0.61 12.73 7.62
CA LEU A 102 -0.36 12.86 6.54
C LEU A 102 -1.55 11.91 6.72
N PHE A 103 -1.28 10.69 7.12
CA PHE A 103 -2.33 9.70 7.37
C PHE A 103 -3.25 10.14 8.49
N GLU A 104 -2.68 10.57 9.62
CA GLU A 104 -3.45 11.06 10.76
C GLU A 104 -4.29 12.29 10.42
N LYS A 105 -3.74 13.21 9.66
CA LYS A 105 -4.44 14.39 9.20
C LYS A 105 -5.68 14.04 8.38
N ASN A 106 -5.61 13.00 7.56
CA ASN A 106 -6.71 12.58 6.72
C ASN A 106 -7.74 11.71 7.44
N LEU A 107 -7.42 11.23 8.64
CA LEU A 107 -8.37 10.49 9.47
C LEU A 107 -9.36 11.40 10.17
N GLY A 108 -8.95 12.59 10.49
CA GLY A 108 -9.73 13.51 11.26
C GLY A 108 -9.96 14.79 10.55
#